data_5a85d1901fbe4f3e9bb4dac3bf7619f6
#
_entry.id   5a85d1901fbe4f3e9bb4dac3bf7619f6
#
_cell.length_a   1.000
_cell.length_b   1.000
_cell.length_c   1.000
_cell.angle_alpha   90.00
_cell.angle_beta   90.00
_cell.angle_gamma   90.00
#
_symmetry.space_group_name_H-M   'P 1'
#
loop_
_entity.id
_entity.type
_entity.pdbx_description
1 polymer ?
#
loop_
_entity_poly.entity_id
_entity_poly.type
_entity_poly.pdbx_seq_one_letter_code
_entity_poly.pdbx_strand_id
1 'polypeptide(L)'
;MALSAGAQLVLTGTNYRQDFDGLGGGLPDEWLIYTNAKSTQLGTPLTFNPMPTNWAKSTFGFGNYASTLNGGTNLLGAEAPANQYVFTNRALGLRTTGAADPGAAFVLKIDNTRGLKNFTLDLDFLLLSVQNRTNVWTVDYGLGSNPDDFAAVGSWTALGNGDGGIFGATHRTFSFGHALDNQPGPVFIRIANLSSSGSSSGTGTYRPTVGIDNFSLNFTGDLPSITSIIITNGSVQIDFNGAAGDTALSFLLHGAMRMDGGYADRGAVITQLGTGRFRAVCPLNGSQQFYRIRRQQP
;
A
#
# COMPACT_ATOMS: atom_id res chain seq x y z
N MET A 1 23.63 -13.08 3.52
CA MET A 1 22.93 -12.75 2.27
C MET A 1 22.42 -11.33 2.44
N ALA A 2 22.85 -10.40 1.61
CA ALA A 2 22.27 -9.05 1.59
C ALA A 2 20.85 -9.20 1.05
N LEU A 3 19.85 -8.79 1.83
CA LEU A 3 18.50 -8.57 1.33
C LEU A 3 18.62 -7.54 0.20
N SER A 4 18.18 -7.90 -0.99
CA SER A 4 17.97 -6.93 -2.07
C SER A 4 17.13 -5.79 -1.47
N ALA A 5 17.65 -4.57 -1.52
CA ALA A 5 16.82 -3.41 -1.28
C ALA A 5 15.78 -3.42 -2.40
N GLY A 6 14.58 -3.91 -2.11
CA GLY A 6 13.47 -3.86 -3.06
C GLY A 6 13.27 -2.42 -3.52
N ALA A 7 12.77 -2.25 -4.73
CA ALA A 7 12.43 -0.93 -5.23
C ALA A 7 11.47 -0.25 -4.25
N GLN A 8 11.66 1.04 -4.01
CA GLN A 8 10.83 1.80 -3.09
C GLN A 8 9.61 2.31 -3.84
N LEU A 9 8.41 2.08 -3.28
CA LEU A 9 7.18 2.59 -3.87
C LEU A 9 7.08 4.10 -3.69
N VAL A 10 7.11 4.82 -4.80
CA VAL A 10 6.78 6.23 -4.87
C VAL A 10 5.35 6.38 -5.38
N LEU A 11 4.46 6.88 -4.52
CA LEU A 11 3.06 7.07 -4.88
C LEU A 11 2.89 8.21 -5.88
N THR A 12 2.16 7.95 -6.97
CA THR A 12 1.87 8.92 -8.03
C THR A 12 0.38 8.97 -8.34
N GLY A 13 -0.10 10.13 -8.80
CA GLY A 13 -1.53 10.28 -9.11
C GLY A 13 -2.41 10.40 -7.86
N THR A 14 -3.50 9.67 -7.81
CA THR A 14 -4.51 9.71 -6.74
C THR A 14 -4.79 8.33 -6.13
N ASN A 15 -4.19 7.28 -6.67
CA ASN A 15 -4.29 5.92 -6.13
C ASN A 15 -3.09 5.06 -6.53
N TYR A 16 -2.84 4.06 -5.72
CA TYR A 16 -2.00 2.90 -6.03
C TYR A 16 -2.89 1.66 -6.06
N ARG A 17 -2.72 0.80 -7.06
CA ARG A 17 -3.51 -0.42 -7.23
C ARG A 17 -2.62 -1.65 -7.43
N GLN A 18 -3.06 -2.77 -6.86
CA GLN A 18 -2.44 -4.08 -7.05
C GLN A 18 -3.51 -5.17 -7.10
N ASP A 19 -3.58 -5.87 -8.22
CA ASP A 19 -4.51 -6.99 -8.47
C ASP A 19 -3.88 -8.36 -8.24
N PHE A 20 -2.58 -8.39 -7.97
CA PHE A 20 -1.79 -9.61 -7.76
C PHE A 20 -1.79 -10.63 -8.91
N ASP A 21 -2.30 -10.31 -10.08
CA ASP A 21 -2.31 -11.21 -11.24
C ASP A 21 -0.91 -11.57 -11.72
N GLY A 22 0.06 -10.70 -11.47
CA GLY A 22 1.48 -10.89 -11.80
C GLY A 22 2.28 -11.81 -10.87
N LEU A 23 1.69 -12.43 -9.85
CA LEU A 23 2.40 -13.23 -8.82
C LEU A 23 3.22 -14.40 -9.37
N GLY A 24 2.95 -14.87 -10.59
CA GLY A 24 3.79 -15.85 -11.27
C GLY A 24 5.23 -15.38 -11.50
N GLY A 25 5.48 -14.07 -11.56
CA GLY A 25 6.79 -13.46 -11.64
C GLY A 25 7.45 -13.15 -10.30
N GLY A 26 6.72 -13.31 -9.20
CA GLY A 26 7.17 -12.95 -7.85
C GLY A 26 6.22 -11.95 -7.18
N LEU A 27 6.56 -11.52 -5.96
CA LEU A 27 5.87 -10.39 -5.33
C LEU A 27 6.23 -9.10 -6.09
N PRO A 28 5.29 -8.15 -6.22
CA PRO A 28 5.63 -6.78 -6.61
C PRO A 28 6.69 -6.22 -5.64
N ASP A 29 7.61 -5.41 -6.16
CA ASP A 29 8.83 -5.00 -5.44
C ASP A 29 8.58 -4.34 -4.08
N GLU A 30 7.46 -3.63 -3.95
CA GLU A 30 7.05 -2.93 -2.72
C GLU A 30 6.30 -3.81 -1.73
N TRP A 31 5.91 -5.03 -2.13
CA TRP A 31 5.19 -5.98 -1.29
C TRP A 31 6.14 -6.93 -0.57
N LEU A 32 5.86 -7.15 0.70
CA LEU A 32 6.64 -8.00 1.59
C LEU A 32 5.69 -8.94 2.35
N ILE A 33 6.22 -10.06 2.78
CA ILE A 33 5.49 -11.03 3.61
C ILE A 33 6.30 -11.36 4.85
N TYR A 34 5.62 -11.41 5.99
CA TYR A 34 6.26 -11.62 7.29
C TYR A 34 5.56 -12.70 8.10
N THR A 35 6.33 -13.33 8.98
CA THR A 35 5.83 -14.13 10.12
C THR A 35 6.37 -13.53 11.41
N ASN A 36 5.87 -13.96 12.57
CA ASN A 36 6.20 -13.40 13.88
C ASN A 36 5.94 -11.89 14.01
N ALA A 37 5.04 -11.35 13.20
CA ALA A 37 4.59 -9.97 13.33
C ALA A 37 3.83 -9.77 14.65
N LYS A 38 4.00 -8.60 15.28
CA LYS A 38 3.28 -8.17 16.49
C LYS A 38 2.94 -6.70 16.35
N SER A 39 2.11 -6.18 17.26
CA SER A 39 1.85 -4.73 17.31
C SER A 39 3.11 -3.88 17.54
N THR A 40 4.17 -4.49 18.09
CA THR A 40 5.44 -3.85 18.43
C THR A 40 6.59 -4.24 17.51
N GLN A 41 6.35 -4.98 16.44
CA GLN A 41 7.42 -5.37 15.51
C GLN A 41 6.85 -5.80 14.15
N LEU A 42 7.61 -5.53 13.11
CA LEU A 42 7.28 -5.94 11.74
C LEU A 42 7.26 -7.46 11.57
N GLY A 43 8.17 -8.15 12.22
CA GLY A 43 8.30 -9.61 12.17
C GLY A 43 9.53 -10.08 11.41
N THR A 44 9.52 -11.36 11.02
CA THR A 44 10.58 -12.02 10.26
C THR A 44 10.17 -12.10 8.79
N PRO A 45 10.94 -11.52 7.85
CA PRO A 45 10.61 -11.58 6.44
C PRO A 45 10.71 -13.02 5.90
N LEU A 46 9.84 -13.35 4.97
CA LEU A 46 9.83 -14.63 4.27
C LEU A 46 10.07 -14.45 2.78
N THR A 47 10.62 -15.48 2.15
CA THR A 47 10.73 -15.55 0.70
C THR A 47 9.41 -16.05 0.11
N PHE A 48 8.90 -15.36 -0.90
CA PHE A 48 7.69 -15.75 -1.60
C PHE A 48 8.00 -16.84 -2.65
N ASN A 49 7.12 -17.83 -2.73
CA ASN A 49 7.14 -18.83 -3.81
C ASN A 49 6.11 -18.44 -4.86
N PRO A 50 6.52 -18.09 -6.10
CA PRO A 50 5.61 -17.63 -7.15
C PRO A 50 4.76 -18.75 -7.77
N MET A 51 5.08 -20.01 -7.49
CA MET A 51 4.35 -21.15 -8.06
C MET A 51 2.88 -21.13 -7.63
N PRO A 52 1.94 -21.37 -8.57
CA PRO A 52 0.53 -21.49 -8.25
C PRO A 52 0.27 -22.49 -7.12
N THR A 53 -0.55 -22.09 -6.18
CA THR A 53 -0.85 -22.86 -4.96
C THR A 53 -2.34 -23.24 -4.93
N ASN A 54 -2.64 -24.45 -4.53
CA ASN A 54 -4.01 -24.95 -4.35
C ASN A 54 -4.62 -24.38 -3.06
N TRP A 55 -5.91 -24.03 -3.08
CA TRP A 55 -6.67 -23.55 -1.92
C TRP A 55 -6.64 -24.52 -0.74
N ALA A 56 -6.61 -25.83 -1.03
CA ALA A 56 -6.57 -26.91 -0.04
C ALA A 56 -5.16 -27.24 0.49
N LYS A 57 -4.15 -26.37 0.22
CA LYS A 57 -2.80 -26.58 0.76
C LYS A 57 -2.85 -26.86 2.27
N SER A 58 -2.19 -27.93 2.69
CA SER A 58 -2.22 -28.40 4.08
C SER A 58 -1.10 -27.84 4.96
N THR A 59 -0.09 -27.20 4.36
CA THR A 59 1.07 -26.66 5.07
C THR A 59 1.00 -25.15 5.16
N PHE A 60 1.56 -24.58 6.27
CA PHE A 60 1.71 -23.13 6.41
C PHE A 60 2.48 -22.53 5.24
N GLY A 61 2.09 -21.32 4.85
CA GLY A 61 2.88 -20.47 3.95
C GLY A 61 2.03 -19.54 3.11
N PHE A 62 2.70 -18.49 2.72
CA PHE A 62 2.20 -17.58 1.69
C PHE A 62 2.24 -18.25 0.33
N GLY A 63 1.40 -17.82 -0.59
CA GLY A 63 1.34 -18.41 -1.92
C GLY A 63 0.57 -17.59 -2.94
N ASN A 64 0.76 -18.00 -4.19
CA ASN A 64 0.08 -17.49 -5.36
C ASN A 64 -1.19 -18.34 -5.57
N TYR A 65 -2.32 -17.86 -5.08
CA TYR A 65 -3.60 -18.57 -5.16
C TYR A 65 -4.47 -18.06 -6.31
N ALA A 66 -5.35 -18.92 -6.83
CA ALA A 66 -6.44 -18.42 -7.66
C ALA A 66 -7.38 -17.56 -6.82
N SER A 67 -7.81 -16.39 -7.36
CA SER A 67 -8.81 -15.56 -6.71
C SER A 67 -10.19 -16.22 -6.71
N THR A 68 -11.00 -16.02 -5.67
CA THR A 68 -12.40 -16.44 -5.64
C THR A 68 -13.26 -15.74 -6.68
N LEU A 69 -12.81 -14.58 -7.18
CA LEU A 69 -13.48 -13.85 -8.25
C LEU A 69 -13.47 -14.59 -9.60
N ASN A 70 -12.77 -15.70 -9.71
CA ASN A 70 -12.89 -16.63 -10.83
C ASN A 70 -14.19 -17.47 -10.82
N GLY A 71 -15.12 -17.22 -9.89
CA GLY A 71 -16.37 -17.97 -9.78
C GLY A 71 -16.23 -19.34 -9.14
N GLY A 72 -15.17 -19.57 -8.38
CA GLY A 72 -14.99 -20.83 -7.64
C GLY A 72 -16.06 -21.01 -6.56
N THR A 73 -16.41 -22.26 -6.27
CA THR A 73 -17.48 -22.65 -5.31
C THR A 73 -16.99 -23.51 -4.16
N ASN A 74 -15.69 -23.63 -3.96
CA ASN A 74 -15.13 -24.46 -2.91
C ASN A 74 -15.37 -23.89 -1.51
N LEU A 75 -16.18 -24.56 -0.71
CA LEU A 75 -16.56 -24.12 0.62
C LEU A 75 -15.60 -24.59 1.72
N LEU A 76 -14.97 -25.74 1.55
CA LEU A 76 -14.20 -26.41 2.61
C LEU A 76 -12.73 -26.66 2.27
N GLY A 77 -12.26 -26.24 1.12
CA GLY A 77 -10.86 -26.41 0.71
C GLY A 77 -10.51 -27.81 0.17
N ALA A 78 -11.31 -28.84 0.46
CA ALA A 78 -11.08 -30.20 -0.01
C ALA A 78 -11.53 -30.43 -1.47
N GLU A 79 -12.46 -29.62 -1.93
CA GLU A 79 -13.11 -29.76 -3.25
C GLU A 79 -12.60 -28.70 -4.26
N ALA A 80 -11.33 -28.35 -4.16
CA ALA A 80 -10.74 -27.34 -5.03
C ALA A 80 -10.93 -27.72 -6.51
N PRO A 81 -11.38 -26.79 -7.38
CA PRO A 81 -11.41 -27.06 -8.81
C PRO A 81 -10.03 -27.51 -9.31
N ALA A 82 -10.00 -28.57 -10.12
CA ALA A 82 -8.76 -29.16 -10.63
C ALA A 82 -7.92 -28.15 -11.46
N ASN A 83 -8.51 -27.04 -11.87
CA ASN A 83 -7.91 -26.02 -12.75
C ASN A 83 -7.46 -24.75 -12.02
N GLN A 84 -7.37 -24.72 -10.68
CA GLN A 84 -6.89 -23.52 -9.93
C GLN A 84 -5.52 -23.01 -10.42
N TYR A 85 -4.70 -23.88 -10.94
CA TYR A 85 -3.35 -23.51 -11.42
C TYR A 85 -3.35 -22.72 -12.74
N VAL A 86 -4.43 -22.76 -13.51
CA VAL A 86 -4.53 -22.11 -14.83
C VAL A 86 -5.31 -20.80 -14.80
N PHE A 87 -5.95 -20.46 -13.68
CA PHE A 87 -6.60 -19.18 -13.56
C PHE A 87 -5.59 -18.03 -13.60
N THR A 88 -5.89 -16.99 -14.35
CA THR A 88 -5.07 -15.80 -14.49
C THR A 88 -5.35 -14.77 -13.39
N ASN A 89 -6.61 -14.69 -12.92
CA ASN A 89 -6.95 -13.85 -11.77
C ASN A 89 -6.40 -14.50 -10.50
N ARG A 90 -5.42 -13.84 -9.88
CA ARG A 90 -4.63 -14.35 -8.77
C ARG A 90 -4.86 -13.52 -7.51
N ALA A 91 -4.49 -14.08 -6.38
CA ALA A 91 -4.53 -13.44 -5.07
C ALA A 91 -3.26 -13.75 -4.29
N LEU A 92 -2.75 -12.77 -3.57
CA LEU A 92 -1.70 -13.00 -2.58
C LEU A 92 -2.32 -13.65 -1.34
N GLY A 93 -2.07 -14.93 -1.14
CA GLY A 93 -2.75 -15.68 -0.10
C GLY A 93 -1.84 -16.28 0.95
N LEU A 94 -2.47 -16.77 2.02
CA LEU A 94 -1.82 -17.38 3.16
C LEU A 94 -2.62 -18.59 3.65
N ARG A 95 -1.93 -19.71 3.85
CA ARG A 95 -2.42 -20.81 4.67
C ARG A 95 -1.81 -20.71 6.05
N THR A 96 -2.65 -20.56 7.06
CA THR A 96 -2.27 -20.72 8.46
C THR A 96 -2.59 -22.12 8.93
N THR A 97 -1.69 -22.74 9.69
CA THR A 97 -1.85 -24.11 10.21
C THR A 97 -1.46 -24.15 11.69
N GLY A 98 -2.03 -25.11 12.43
CA GLY A 98 -1.66 -25.36 13.80
C GLY A 98 -2.40 -24.52 14.84
N ALA A 99 -1.99 -24.67 16.09
CA ALA A 99 -2.67 -24.10 17.26
C ALA A 99 -2.35 -22.63 17.50
N ALA A 100 -1.25 -22.12 16.91
CA ALA A 100 -0.81 -20.75 17.13
C ALA A 100 -0.78 -19.96 15.82
N ASP A 101 -1.19 -18.71 15.86
CA ASP A 101 -0.94 -17.77 14.78
C ASP A 101 0.51 -17.32 14.82
N PRO A 102 1.23 -17.45 13.73
CA PRO A 102 2.63 -17.06 13.69
C PRO A 102 2.84 -15.55 13.56
N GLY A 103 1.77 -14.75 13.64
CA GLY A 103 1.85 -13.32 13.35
C GLY A 103 2.11 -13.07 11.86
N ALA A 104 1.34 -13.69 10.98
CA ALA A 104 1.52 -13.56 9.54
C ALA A 104 0.99 -12.22 9.03
N ALA A 105 1.73 -11.57 8.13
CA ALA A 105 1.35 -10.28 7.59
C ALA A 105 1.71 -10.14 6.09
N PHE A 106 0.75 -9.59 5.33
CA PHE A 106 0.98 -8.97 4.02
C PHE A 106 1.31 -7.50 4.26
N VAL A 107 2.36 -7.00 3.64
CA VAL A 107 2.90 -5.67 3.94
C VAL A 107 3.17 -4.91 2.64
N LEU A 108 2.58 -3.73 2.52
CA LEU A 108 2.96 -2.72 1.53
C LEU A 108 3.92 -1.74 2.17
N LYS A 109 5.09 -1.53 1.58
CA LYS A 109 6.07 -0.54 2.00
C LYS A 109 6.08 0.63 1.03
N ILE A 110 5.80 1.82 1.54
CA ILE A 110 5.80 3.09 0.82
C ILE A 110 7.01 3.88 1.31
N ASP A 111 7.76 4.53 0.41
CA ASP A 111 8.95 5.29 0.78
C ASP A 111 8.64 6.52 1.64
N ASN A 112 7.63 7.27 1.22
CA ASN A 112 7.10 8.41 1.98
C ASN A 112 5.73 8.80 1.41
N THR A 113 5.01 9.66 2.14
CA THR A 113 3.73 10.21 1.69
C THR A 113 3.74 11.74 1.62
N ARG A 114 4.92 12.32 1.37
CA ARG A 114 5.08 13.79 1.30
C ARG A 114 4.13 14.41 0.27
N GLY A 115 3.38 15.42 0.71
CA GLY A 115 2.39 16.10 -0.13
C GLY A 115 1.15 15.28 -0.45
N LEU A 116 0.94 14.16 0.23
CA LEU A 116 -0.24 13.32 0.08
C LEU A 116 -1.01 13.26 1.39
N LYS A 117 -2.34 13.12 1.30
CA LYS A 117 -3.25 13.09 2.45
C LYS A 117 -4.53 12.32 2.15
N ASN A 118 -5.37 12.16 3.19
CA ASN A 118 -6.69 11.52 3.11
C ASN A 118 -6.62 10.09 2.58
N PHE A 119 -5.75 9.28 3.17
CA PHE A 119 -5.54 7.91 2.74
C PHE A 119 -6.74 7.02 3.10
N THR A 120 -7.24 6.29 2.11
CA THR A 120 -8.22 5.22 2.28
C THR A 120 -7.76 3.96 1.57
N LEU A 121 -8.01 2.82 2.17
CA LEU A 121 -7.69 1.50 1.61
C LEU A 121 -8.97 0.77 1.27
N ASP A 122 -9.06 0.27 0.06
CA ASP A 122 -10.05 -0.70 -0.38
C ASP A 122 -9.33 -2.00 -0.78
N LEU A 123 -9.90 -3.14 -0.43
CA LEU A 123 -9.40 -4.44 -0.84
C LEU A 123 -10.50 -5.51 -0.81
N ASP A 124 -10.31 -6.56 -1.58
CA ASP A 124 -11.08 -7.78 -1.46
C ASP A 124 -10.33 -8.76 -0.56
N PHE A 125 -10.93 -9.10 0.57
CA PHE A 125 -10.45 -10.15 1.46
C PHE A 125 -11.14 -11.46 1.08
N LEU A 126 -10.33 -12.47 0.78
CA LEU A 126 -10.78 -13.72 0.24
C LEU A 126 -10.73 -14.84 1.30
N LEU A 127 -11.81 -15.55 1.46
CA LEU A 127 -11.83 -16.82 2.18
C LEU A 127 -11.70 -17.95 1.14
N LEU A 128 -10.46 -18.44 0.97
CA LEU A 128 -10.07 -19.39 -0.09
C LEU A 128 -10.27 -20.85 0.31
N SER A 129 -10.30 -21.13 1.61
CA SER A 129 -10.58 -22.47 2.14
C SER A 129 -11.12 -22.33 3.54
N VAL A 130 -12.36 -22.68 3.74
CA VAL A 130 -12.99 -22.66 5.05
C VAL A 130 -12.51 -23.86 5.87
N GLN A 131 -12.05 -23.59 7.11
CA GLN A 131 -11.55 -24.59 8.03
C GLN A 131 -12.23 -24.45 9.39
N ASN A 132 -11.84 -25.26 10.36
CA ASN A 132 -12.58 -25.38 11.63
C ASN A 132 -12.45 -24.14 12.53
N ARG A 133 -11.39 -23.31 12.38
CA ARG A 133 -11.13 -22.16 13.26
C ARG A 133 -11.35 -20.82 12.58
N THR A 134 -11.80 -19.88 13.35
CA THR A 134 -11.93 -18.47 12.98
C THR A 134 -10.61 -17.74 13.24
N ASN A 135 -10.20 -16.86 12.35
CA ASN A 135 -9.02 -15.99 12.51
C ASN A 135 -9.44 -14.53 12.57
N VAL A 136 -8.74 -13.74 13.40
CA VAL A 136 -8.89 -12.29 13.43
C VAL A 136 -7.78 -11.64 12.59
N TRP A 137 -8.20 -10.77 11.72
CA TRP A 137 -7.33 -9.99 10.82
C TRP A 137 -7.43 -8.52 11.17
N THR A 138 -6.33 -7.81 11.02
CA THR A 138 -6.22 -6.38 11.33
C THR A 138 -5.53 -5.67 10.18
N VAL A 139 -6.04 -4.50 9.80
CA VAL A 139 -5.26 -3.50 9.06
C VAL A 139 -4.63 -2.58 10.09
N ASP A 140 -3.34 -2.42 10.01
CA ASP A 140 -2.58 -1.48 10.82
C ASP A 140 -1.49 -0.79 9.99
N TYR A 141 -0.83 0.21 10.56
CA TYR A 141 0.29 0.89 9.94
C TYR A 141 1.41 1.16 10.94
N GLY A 142 2.64 1.20 10.45
CA GLY A 142 3.83 1.62 11.18
C GLY A 142 4.60 2.67 10.41
N LEU A 143 5.27 3.58 11.10
CA LEU A 143 6.00 4.70 10.52
C LEU A 143 7.50 4.59 10.79
N GLY A 144 8.31 5.08 9.84
CA GLY A 144 9.77 5.05 9.94
C GLY A 144 10.38 3.79 9.32
N SER A 145 11.72 3.76 9.28
CA SER A 145 12.45 2.70 8.55
C SER A 145 12.41 1.32 9.23
N ASN A 146 12.15 1.29 10.53
CA ASN A 146 12.03 0.07 11.32
C ASN A 146 10.98 0.27 12.42
N PRO A 147 9.69 0.24 12.06
CA PRO A 147 8.63 0.54 13.01
C PRO A 147 8.57 -0.50 14.13
N ASP A 148 8.50 0.00 15.35
CA ASP A 148 8.36 -0.76 16.61
C ASP A 148 6.98 -0.54 17.27
N ASP A 149 6.11 0.23 16.60
CA ASP A 149 4.72 0.44 16.96
C ASP A 149 3.85 0.42 15.71
N PHE A 150 2.74 -0.31 15.79
CA PHE A 150 1.76 -0.43 14.71
C PHE A 150 0.37 -0.11 15.23
N ALA A 151 -0.19 0.98 14.70
CA ALA A 151 -1.51 1.45 15.07
C ALA A 151 -2.59 0.76 14.23
N ALA A 152 -3.54 0.11 14.90
CA ALA A 152 -4.66 -0.55 14.24
C ALA A 152 -5.64 0.48 13.65
N VAL A 153 -6.05 0.23 12.41
CA VAL A 153 -7.07 1.01 11.68
C VAL A 153 -8.43 0.32 11.75
N GLY A 154 -8.43 -0.99 11.69
CA GLY A 154 -9.64 -1.80 11.79
C GLY A 154 -9.34 -3.28 11.82
N SER A 155 -10.34 -4.08 12.17
CA SER A 155 -10.21 -5.53 12.24
C SER A 155 -11.48 -6.22 11.75
N TRP A 156 -11.33 -7.48 11.34
CA TRP A 156 -12.43 -8.36 10.98
C TRP A 156 -12.09 -9.82 11.25
N THR A 157 -13.08 -10.68 11.14
CA THR A 157 -12.92 -12.13 11.30
C THR A 157 -13.04 -12.85 9.97
N ALA A 158 -12.11 -13.78 9.70
CA ALA A 158 -12.27 -14.84 8.71
C ALA A 158 -12.91 -16.02 9.44
N LEU A 159 -14.20 -16.22 9.23
CA LEU A 159 -14.99 -17.19 9.97
C LEU A 159 -14.59 -18.63 9.60
N GLY A 160 -14.49 -19.47 10.61
CA GLY A 160 -14.37 -20.91 10.44
C GLY A 160 -15.68 -21.58 10.08
N ASN A 161 -15.63 -22.87 9.72
CA ASN A 161 -16.78 -23.66 9.32
C ASN A 161 -17.87 -23.70 10.41
N GLY A 162 -17.47 -23.87 11.69
CA GLY A 162 -18.41 -23.87 12.82
C GLY A 162 -19.05 -22.52 13.10
N ASP A 163 -18.47 -21.44 12.61
CA ASP A 163 -18.94 -20.05 12.80
C ASP A 163 -19.65 -19.50 11.54
N GLY A 164 -19.97 -20.36 10.58
CA GLY A 164 -20.68 -19.98 9.36
C GLY A 164 -19.79 -19.34 8.28
N GLY A 165 -18.50 -19.66 8.26
CA GLY A 165 -17.58 -19.22 7.22
C GLY A 165 -18.03 -19.71 5.83
N ILE A 166 -17.95 -18.82 4.85
CA ILE A 166 -18.36 -19.08 3.46
C ILE A 166 -17.19 -18.72 2.54
N PHE A 167 -16.86 -19.63 1.62
CA PHE A 167 -15.93 -19.36 0.55
C PHE A 167 -16.37 -18.14 -0.27
N GLY A 168 -15.43 -17.26 -0.57
CA GLY A 168 -15.73 -16.08 -1.38
C GLY A 168 -14.90 -14.84 -1.00
N ALA A 169 -15.22 -13.76 -1.67
CA ALA A 169 -14.64 -12.44 -1.42
C ALA A 169 -15.54 -11.58 -0.54
N THR A 170 -14.94 -10.76 0.30
CA THR A 170 -15.61 -9.71 1.04
C THR A 170 -14.84 -8.42 0.85
N HIS A 171 -15.49 -7.42 0.27
CA HIS A 171 -14.92 -6.09 0.11
C HIS A 171 -14.75 -5.41 1.47
N ARG A 172 -13.61 -4.75 1.67
CA ARG A 172 -13.25 -4.05 2.90
C ARG A 172 -12.73 -2.67 2.58
N THR A 173 -13.16 -1.68 3.35
CA THR A 173 -12.72 -0.29 3.25
C THR A 173 -12.25 0.20 4.61
N PHE A 174 -11.12 0.91 4.64
CA PHE A 174 -10.50 1.46 5.84
C PHE A 174 -10.07 2.90 5.59
N SER A 175 -10.25 3.77 6.57
CA SER A 175 -9.72 5.14 6.54
C SER A 175 -8.59 5.28 7.55
N PHE A 176 -7.46 5.82 7.11
CA PHE A 176 -6.32 6.11 7.99
C PHE A 176 -6.46 7.48 8.69
N GLY A 177 -7.55 8.22 8.45
CA GLY A 177 -7.66 9.59 8.94
C GLY A 177 -6.50 10.44 8.43
N HIS A 178 -5.78 11.08 9.37
CA HIS A 178 -4.58 11.88 9.08
C HIS A 178 -3.26 11.15 9.37
N ALA A 179 -3.32 9.89 9.75
CA ALA A 179 -2.14 9.18 10.25
C ALA A 179 -1.03 9.00 9.21
N LEU A 180 -1.40 8.87 7.94
CA LEU A 180 -0.45 8.71 6.84
C LEU A 180 -0.18 10.02 6.09
N ASP A 181 -0.77 11.13 6.50
CA ASP A 181 -0.63 12.41 5.81
C ASP A 181 0.81 12.96 5.95
N ASN A 182 1.41 13.35 4.83
CA ASN A 182 2.70 14.05 4.78
C ASN A 182 3.85 13.36 5.53
N GLN A 183 3.88 12.04 5.62
CA GLN A 183 4.96 11.32 6.30
C GLN A 183 6.29 11.48 5.54
N PRO A 184 7.36 11.97 6.19
CA PRO A 184 8.64 12.23 5.53
C PRO A 184 9.49 10.96 5.30
N GLY A 185 9.16 9.87 5.96
CA GLY A 185 9.86 8.59 5.92
C GLY A 185 8.95 7.42 5.56
N PRO A 186 9.49 6.21 5.57
CA PRO A 186 8.75 5.03 5.18
C PRO A 186 7.47 4.80 5.97
N VAL A 187 6.45 4.33 5.25
CA VAL A 187 5.16 3.90 5.79
C VAL A 187 4.97 2.44 5.47
N PHE A 188 4.59 1.65 6.46
CA PHE A 188 4.23 0.25 6.29
C PHE A 188 2.75 0.08 6.56
N ILE A 189 1.99 -0.37 5.56
CA ILE A 189 0.58 -0.76 5.73
C ILE A 189 0.56 -2.28 5.80
N ARG A 190 -0.02 -2.83 6.89
CA ARG A 190 -0.10 -4.27 7.08
C ARG A 190 -1.55 -4.76 7.09
N ILE A 191 -1.72 -5.94 6.50
CA ILE A 191 -2.92 -6.77 6.68
C ILE A 191 -2.43 -8.02 7.40
N ALA A 192 -2.70 -8.10 8.71
CA ALA A 192 -2.02 -9.02 9.59
C ALA A 192 -2.97 -9.86 10.43
N ASN A 193 -2.58 -11.11 10.66
CA ASN A 193 -3.15 -11.98 11.66
C ASN A 193 -2.23 -11.99 12.89
N LEU A 194 -2.54 -11.13 13.87
CA LEU A 194 -1.68 -10.89 15.05
C LEU A 194 -2.09 -11.70 16.26
N SER A 195 -3.32 -12.22 16.28
CA SER A 195 -3.83 -12.88 17.46
C SER A 195 -3.51 -14.37 17.45
N SER A 196 -3.03 -14.85 18.59
CA SER A 196 -2.92 -16.28 18.87
C SER A 196 -4.28 -16.92 19.23
N SER A 197 -5.29 -16.12 19.38
CA SER A 197 -6.60 -16.49 19.92
C SER A 197 -7.71 -16.34 18.91
N GLY A 198 -7.59 -16.94 17.74
CA GLY A 198 -8.81 -17.18 16.97
C GLY A 198 -9.76 -17.98 17.84
N SER A 199 -10.97 -17.49 18.09
CA SER A 199 -11.96 -18.26 18.81
C SER A 199 -12.16 -19.59 18.07
N SER A 200 -12.03 -20.70 18.74
CA SER A 200 -12.28 -21.99 18.17
C SER A 200 -13.66 -22.43 18.59
N SER A 201 -14.63 -22.30 17.71
CA SER A 201 -15.90 -23.02 17.87
C SER A 201 -15.79 -24.48 17.45
N GLY A 202 -14.65 -24.89 16.86
CA GLY A 202 -14.44 -26.23 16.34
C GLY A 202 -13.33 -27.03 17.04
N THR A 203 -13.43 -28.35 17.00
CA THR A 203 -12.47 -29.31 17.56
C THR A 203 -11.19 -29.47 16.73
N GLY A 204 -11.08 -28.80 15.57
CA GLY A 204 -9.94 -28.91 14.67
C GLY A 204 -8.82 -27.90 14.92
N THR A 205 -7.63 -28.20 14.42
CA THR A 205 -6.44 -27.36 14.54
C THR A 205 -6.21 -26.45 13.34
N TYR A 206 -6.97 -26.65 12.26
CA TYR A 206 -6.73 -25.96 10.98
C TYR A 206 -7.47 -24.63 10.90
N ARG A 207 -6.80 -23.63 10.37
CA ARG A 207 -7.31 -22.28 10.12
C ARG A 207 -7.59 -22.08 8.64
N PRO A 208 -8.45 -21.13 8.29
CA PRO A 208 -8.76 -20.82 6.89
C PRO A 208 -7.52 -20.53 6.06
N THR A 209 -7.57 -20.88 4.77
CA THR A 209 -6.73 -20.24 3.76
C THR A 209 -7.41 -18.94 3.37
N VAL A 210 -6.68 -17.86 3.39
CA VAL A 210 -7.19 -16.53 3.06
C VAL A 210 -6.32 -15.89 1.98
N GLY A 211 -6.80 -14.81 1.39
CA GLY A 211 -6.03 -14.02 0.43
C GLY A 211 -6.49 -12.57 0.41
N ILE A 212 -5.71 -11.75 -0.23
CA ILE A 212 -6.05 -10.37 -0.59
C ILE A 212 -5.94 -10.20 -2.09
N ASP A 213 -6.86 -9.40 -2.64
CA ASP A 213 -6.96 -9.09 -4.06
C ASP A 213 -7.49 -7.67 -4.23
N ASN A 214 -7.36 -7.10 -5.44
CA ASN A 214 -7.90 -5.79 -5.80
C ASN A 214 -7.57 -4.69 -4.77
N PHE A 215 -6.34 -4.72 -4.26
CA PHE A 215 -5.87 -3.71 -3.31
C PHE A 215 -5.82 -2.33 -3.98
N SER A 216 -6.44 -1.32 -3.37
CA SER A 216 -6.45 0.05 -3.85
C SER A 216 -6.23 1.02 -2.69
N LEU A 217 -5.09 1.68 -2.67
CA LEU A 217 -4.79 2.75 -1.72
C LEU A 217 -5.08 4.09 -2.41
N ASN A 218 -6.13 4.77 -1.99
CA ASN A 218 -6.56 6.06 -2.53
C ASN A 218 -6.04 7.19 -1.65
N PHE A 219 -5.69 8.30 -2.25
CA PHE A 219 -5.16 9.48 -1.56
C PHE A 219 -5.38 10.74 -2.40
N THR A 220 -5.24 11.89 -1.77
CA THR A 220 -5.27 13.20 -2.45
C THR A 220 -3.90 13.87 -2.32
N GLY A 221 -3.45 14.51 -3.39
CA GLY A 221 -2.22 15.31 -3.36
C GLY A 221 -2.49 16.73 -2.86
N ASP A 222 -1.61 17.26 -2.04
CA ASP A 222 -1.52 18.70 -1.79
C ASP A 222 -0.77 19.34 -2.95
N LEU A 223 -1.52 19.85 -3.93
CA LEU A 223 -0.92 20.58 -5.05
C LEU A 223 -0.31 21.88 -4.56
N PRO A 224 0.92 22.22 -5.01
CA PRO A 224 1.47 23.53 -4.72
C PRO A 224 0.54 24.63 -5.25
N SER A 225 0.25 25.63 -4.43
CA SER A 225 -0.62 26.74 -4.81
C SER A 225 0.17 28.03 -4.89
N ILE A 226 0.19 28.68 -6.06
CA ILE A 226 0.84 29.97 -6.25
C ILE A 226 0.03 31.04 -5.51
N THR A 227 0.69 31.81 -4.64
CA THR A 227 0.09 32.86 -3.83
C THR A 227 0.40 34.26 -4.36
N SER A 228 1.55 34.42 -5.01
CA SER A 228 1.89 35.69 -5.69
C SER A 228 2.89 35.47 -6.84
N ILE A 229 2.84 36.36 -7.84
CA ILE A 229 3.84 36.48 -8.89
C ILE A 229 4.24 37.95 -8.98
N ILE A 230 5.52 38.22 -8.83
CA ILE A 230 6.08 39.57 -8.90
C ILE A 230 7.22 39.57 -9.94
N ILE A 231 7.22 40.58 -10.80
CA ILE A 231 8.32 40.83 -11.74
C ILE A 231 9.08 42.02 -11.24
N THR A 232 10.38 41.83 -10.98
CA THR A 232 11.27 42.91 -10.51
C THR A 232 12.68 42.68 -11.03
N ASN A 233 13.34 43.76 -11.46
CA ASN A 233 14.74 43.75 -11.89
C ASN A 233 15.07 42.61 -12.90
N GLY A 234 14.20 42.35 -13.88
CA GLY A 234 14.43 41.30 -14.88
C GLY A 234 14.29 39.87 -14.36
N SER A 235 13.73 39.71 -13.19
CA SER A 235 13.46 38.38 -12.59
C SER A 235 11.98 38.21 -12.28
N VAL A 236 11.53 36.95 -12.32
CA VAL A 236 10.21 36.54 -11.84
C VAL A 236 10.38 35.88 -10.49
N GLN A 237 9.67 36.41 -9.51
CA GLN A 237 9.54 35.85 -8.17
C GLN A 237 8.13 35.28 -8.01
N ILE A 238 8.04 34.01 -7.62
CA ILE A 238 6.77 33.29 -7.40
C ILE A 238 6.76 32.78 -5.98
N ASP A 239 5.84 33.31 -5.17
CA ASP A 239 5.57 32.77 -3.85
C ASP A 239 4.46 31.70 -3.95
N PHE A 240 4.64 30.61 -3.24
CA PHE A 240 3.69 29.50 -3.29
C PHE A 240 3.69 28.72 -1.98
N ASN A 241 2.56 28.03 -1.73
CA ASN A 241 2.43 27.09 -0.64
C ASN A 241 2.66 25.67 -1.14
N GLY A 242 3.30 24.85 -0.33
CA GLY A 242 3.41 23.41 -0.41
C GLY A 242 2.92 22.76 0.89
N ALA A 243 3.12 21.46 1.05
CA ALA A 243 2.83 20.77 2.29
C ALA A 243 3.83 21.11 3.40
N ALA A 244 3.44 20.95 4.65
CA ALA A 244 4.27 21.28 5.82
C ALA A 244 5.61 20.52 5.86
N GLY A 245 5.66 19.30 5.32
CA GLY A 245 6.85 18.45 5.25
C GLY A 245 7.74 18.67 4.02
N ASP A 246 7.36 19.58 3.11
CA ASP A 246 8.17 19.88 1.92
C ASP A 246 9.42 20.67 2.26
N THR A 247 10.42 20.53 1.42
CA THR A 247 11.65 21.33 1.42
C THR A 247 11.79 22.07 0.09
N ALA A 248 12.75 22.98 -0.04
CA ALA A 248 13.04 23.64 -1.31
C ALA A 248 13.33 22.66 -2.45
N LEU A 249 13.96 21.52 -2.13
CA LEU A 249 14.25 20.44 -3.08
C LEU A 249 13.02 19.65 -3.52
N SER A 250 11.88 19.83 -2.87
CA SER A 250 10.63 19.16 -3.24
C SER A 250 9.99 19.75 -4.50
N PHE A 251 10.52 20.83 -5.07
CA PHE A 251 9.84 21.54 -6.14
C PHE A 251 10.75 21.93 -7.30
N LEU A 252 10.14 22.03 -8.49
CA LEU A 252 10.69 22.67 -9.66
C LEU A 252 9.72 23.77 -10.15
N LEU A 253 10.28 24.87 -10.65
CA LEU A 253 9.51 25.86 -11.40
C LEU A 253 9.61 25.54 -12.88
N HIS A 254 8.50 25.19 -13.49
CA HIS A 254 8.39 25.01 -14.93
C HIS A 254 7.76 26.22 -15.58
N GLY A 255 8.22 26.58 -16.77
CA GLY A 255 7.68 27.68 -17.58
C GLY A 255 7.47 27.29 -19.03
N ALA A 256 6.49 27.93 -19.68
CA ALA A 256 6.20 27.80 -21.09
C ALA A 256 5.85 29.16 -21.70
N MET A 257 6.07 29.33 -23.02
CA MET A 257 5.67 30.54 -23.75
C MET A 257 4.18 30.56 -24.07
N ARG A 258 3.50 29.43 -24.02
CA ARG A 258 2.08 29.25 -24.26
C ARG A 258 1.46 28.38 -23.17
N MET A 259 0.19 28.59 -22.86
CA MET A 259 -0.52 27.85 -21.81
C MET A 259 -0.65 26.37 -22.15
N ASP A 260 -0.80 26.04 -23.43
CA ASP A 260 -0.87 24.68 -23.98
C ASP A 260 0.50 24.14 -24.45
N GLY A 261 1.56 24.88 -24.20
CA GLY A 261 2.92 24.56 -24.64
C GLY A 261 3.65 23.55 -23.76
N GLY A 262 4.81 23.07 -24.23
CA GLY A 262 5.72 22.26 -23.43
C GLY A 262 6.31 23.06 -22.27
N TYR A 263 6.00 22.66 -21.04
CA TYR A 263 6.58 23.24 -19.84
C TYR A 263 7.94 22.61 -19.57
N ALA A 264 8.98 23.45 -19.45
CA ALA A 264 10.34 23.03 -19.12
C ALA A 264 10.80 23.64 -17.81
N ASP A 265 11.76 22.99 -17.15
CA ASP A 265 12.41 23.51 -15.95
C ASP A 265 13.08 24.86 -16.27
N ARG A 266 12.88 25.82 -15.37
CA ARG A 266 13.42 27.18 -15.50
C ARG A 266 14.74 27.37 -14.74
N GLY A 267 15.25 26.34 -14.09
CA GLY A 267 16.45 26.45 -13.24
C GLY A 267 16.27 27.47 -12.10
N ALA A 268 15.06 27.58 -11.57
CA ALA A 268 14.75 28.54 -10.52
C ALA A 268 15.46 28.20 -9.21
N VAL A 269 15.95 29.23 -8.52
CA VAL A 269 16.37 29.09 -7.11
C VAL A 269 15.11 29.05 -6.26
N ILE A 270 14.89 27.94 -5.54
CA ILE A 270 13.76 27.79 -4.63
C ILE A 270 14.26 27.93 -3.19
N THR A 271 13.61 28.79 -2.41
CA THR A 271 13.93 29.06 -1.01
C THR A 271 12.71 28.79 -0.14
N GLN A 272 12.90 28.14 0.98
CA GLN A 272 11.86 27.98 1.99
C GLN A 272 11.76 29.22 2.85
N LEU A 273 10.58 29.83 2.92
CA LEU A 273 10.29 31.03 3.70
C LEU A 273 9.74 30.74 5.10
N GLY A 274 9.27 29.50 5.30
CA GLY A 274 8.66 29.00 6.53
C GLY A 274 8.00 27.65 6.26
N THR A 275 7.39 27.05 7.26
CA THR A 275 6.70 25.75 7.10
C THR A 275 5.65 25.84 6.00
N GLY A 276 5.81 25.05 4.96
CA GLY A 276 4.90 24.98 3.80
C GLY A 276 4.87 26.25 2.94
N ARG A 277 5.81 27.20 3.11
CA ARG A 277 5.88 28.44 2.31
C ARG A 277 7.20 28.56 1.58
N PHE A 278 7.14 28.82 0.29
CA PHE A 278 8.30 28.79 -0.60
C PHE A 278 8.29 29.99 -1.55
N ARG A 279 9.48 30.30 -2.05
CA ARG A 279 9.72 31.30 -3.09
C ARG A 279 10.61 30.71 -4.18
N ALA A 280 10.15 30.77 -5.42
CA ALA A 280 10.95 30.47 -6.59
C ALA A 280 11.35 31.78 -7.29
N VAL A 281 12.62 31.90 -7.66
CA VAL A 281 13.14 33.06 -8.42
C VAL A 281 13.85 32.54 -9.66
N CYS A 282 13.48 33.07 -10.83
CA CYS A 282 14.16 32.79 -12.08
C CYS A 282 14.26 34.05 -12.96
N PRO A 283 15.22 34.14 -13.92
CA PRO A 283 15.26 35.23 -14.88
C PRO A 283 13.99 35.31 -15.73
N LEU A 284 13.52 36.54 -15.99
CA LEU A 284 12.42 36.78 -16.94
C LEU A 284 12.96 36.64 -18.36
N ASN A 285 12.43 35.66 -19.10
CA ASN A 285 12.81 35.42 -20.48
C ASN A 285 11.61 35.65 -21.41
N GLY A 286 11.60 36.79 -22.10
CA GLY A 286 10.53 37.18 -23.03
C GLY A 286 9.39 37.96 -22.38
N SER A 287 8.41 38.37 -23.20
CA SER A 287 7.32 39.27 -22.81
C SER A 287 6.11 38.59 -22.21
N GLN A 288 5.94 37.30 -22.40
CA GLN A 288 4.83 36.54 -21.87
C GLN A 288 5.30 35.12 -21.51
N GLN A 289 4.96 34.68 -20.31
CA GLN A 289 5.28 33.35 -19.84
C GLN A 289 4.18 32.80 -18.94
N PHE A 290 3.99 31.50 -18.98
CA PHE A 290 3.12 30.74 -18.10
C PHE A 290 3.99 29.90 -17.16
N TYR A 291 3.67 29.87 -15.87
CA TYR A 291 4.44 29.18 -14.86
C TYR A 291 3.59 28.16 -14.13
N ARG A 292 4.22 27.05 -13.73
CA ARG A 292 3.65 26.06 -12.80
C ARG A 292 4.72 25.57 -11.84
N ILE A 293 4.34 25.38 -10.60
CA ILE A 293 5.15 24.65 -9.64
C ILE A 293 4.87 23.17 -9.79
N ARG A 294 5.91 22.40 -9.99
CA ARG A 294 5.84 20.94 -10.03
C ARG A 294 6.54 20.39 -8.80
N ARG A 295 5.87 19.48 -8.08
CA ARG A 295 6.54 18.70 -7.04
C ARG A 295 7.48 17.69 -7.72
N GLN A 296 8.73 17.66 -7.29
CA GLN A 296 9.64 16.57 -7.61
C GLN A 296 9.25 15.35 -6.78
N GLN A 297 9.21 14.22 -7.41
CA GLN A 297 9.18 12.96 -6.68
C GLN A 297 10.63 12.63 -6.31
N PRO A 298 10.88 12.23 -5.07
CA PRO A 298 12.21 11.86 -4.62
C PRO A 298 12.78 10.67 -5.40
#